data_2f30fb06b5d3461d10b7b331e3b13f97
#
_entry.id   2f30fb06b5d3461d10b7b331e3b13f97
#
_cell.length_a   1.000
_cell.length_b   1.000
_cell.length_c   1.000
_cell.angle_alpha   90.00
_cell.angle_beta   90.00
_cell.angle_gamma   90.00
#
_symmetry.space_group_name_H-M   'P 1'
#
loop_
_entity.id
_entity.type
_entity.pdbx_description
1 polymer ?
#
loop_
_entity_poly.entity_id
_entity_poly.type
_entity_poly.pdbx_seq_one_letter_code
_entity_poly.pdbx_strand_id
1 'polypeptide(L)'
;MIYLDNAATTIKKPDAVYDAVLDAMKHCGNSGRGASDASLDASRKIYEARMCLAEFFGGDDAARLVFTANATEALNIAIHGLFEPGEHVITTQLEHNSVLRPLYMQRERGVGVDIVPCSDAGIKRGIISPSDIEALIRPDTKAIVCTHASNLTGNVVDIKSIGQIARKHNLLFIVDASQTAGVLPINVKDMNIDVLCFTGHKGLMGPQGTGGLYVGERADIKPFKSGGTGVLSFLENQPMGLPTRLEAGTLNGPGIAGLLTGV
;
A
#
# COMPACT_ATOMS: atom_id res chain seq x y z
N MET A 1 17.00 -23.92 -13.09
CA MET A 1 17.57 -22.64 -12.58
C MET A 1 17.20 -22.52 -11.10
N ILE A 2 18.17 -22.19 -10.24
CA ILE A 2 17.90 -21.85 -8.83
C ILE A 2 17.75 -20.34 -8.77
N TYR A 3 16.57 -19.85 -8.29
CA TYR A 3 16.27 -18.43 -8.17
C TYR A 3 16.10 -18.05 -6.69
N LEU A 4 16.93 -17.17 -6.18
CA LEU A 4 17.00 -16.77 -4.77
C LEU A 4 16.72 -15.28 -4.54
N ASP A 5 16.15 -14.58 -5.54
CA ASP A 5 15.90 -13.13 -5.49
C ASP A 5 14.39 -12.79 -5.50
N ASN A 6 13.58 -13.55 -4.74
CA ASN A 6 12.14 -13.25 -4.63
C ASN A 6 11.85 -11.91 -3.91
N ALA A 7 12.81 -11.36 -3.19
CA ALA A 7 12.71 -10.04 -2.59
C ALA A 7 12.63 -8.91 -3.64
N ALA A 8 13.24 -9.12 -4.82
CA ALA A 8 13.09 -8.21 -5.96
C ALA A 8 11.75 -8.44 -6.66
N THR A 9 11.45 -9.68 -7.05
CA THR A 9 10.15 -10.12 -7.62
C THR A 9 10.06 -11.64 -7.55
N THR A 10 8.88 -12.19 -7.36
CA THR A 10 8.66 -13.63 -7.46
C THR A 10 8.62 -14.04 -8.93
N ILE A 11 9.60 -14.84 -9.38
CA ILE A 11 9.68 -15.22 -10.80
C ILE A 11 8.69 -16.34 -11.15
N LYS A 12 8.60 -17.37 -10.29
CA LYS A 12 7.70 -18.50 -10.50
C LYS A 12 6.41 -18.28 -9.70
N LYS A 13 5.31 -18.15 -10.42
CA LYS A 13 3.97 -18.03 -9.85
C LYS A 13 3.20 -19.35 -10.03
N PRO A 14 2.13 -19.61 -9.24
CA PRO A 14 1.22 -20.70 -9.52
C PRO A 14 0.67 -20.63 -10.95
N ASP A 15 0.50 -21.76 -11.62
CA ASP A 15 -0.02 -21.79 -13.00
C ASP A 15 -1.39 -21.14 -13.10
N ALA A 16 -2.25 -21.30 -12.09
CA ALA A 16 -3.55 -20.65 -12.01
C ALA A 16 -3.48 -19.11 -12.13
N VAL A 17 -2.39 -18.47 -11.71
CA VAL A 17 -2.20 -17.02 -11.87
C VAL A 17 -2.02 -16.65 -13.33
N TYR A 18 -1.24 -17.43 -14.09
CA TYR A 18 -1.06 -17.20 -15.53
C TYR A 18 -2.35 -17.43 -16.30
N ASP A 19 -3.08 -18.50 -15.94
CA ASP A 19 -4.37 -18.85 -16.57
C ASP A 19 -5.40 -17.74 -16.31
N ALA A 20 -5.49 -17.22 -15.11
CA ALA A 20 -6.41 -16.13 -14.75
C ALA A 20 -6.11 -14.82 -15.52
N VAL A 21 -4.81 -14.49 -15.68
CA VAL A 21 -4.41 -13.32 -16.49
C VAL A 21 -4.81 -13.52 -17.95
N LEU A 22 -4.50 -14.67 -18.53
CA LEU A 22 -4.80 -14.98 -19.93
C LEU A 22 -6.31 -15.01 -20.19
N ASP A 23 -7.09 -15.61 -19.29
CA ASP A 23 -8.54 -15.63 -19.36
C ASP A 23 -9.13 -14.22 -19.33
N ALA A 24 -8.68 -13.40 -18.37
CA ALA A 24 -9.13 -12.02 -18.28
C ALA A 24 -8.77 -11.18 -19.51
N MET A 25 -7.59 -11.38 -20.10
CA MET A 25 -7.21 -10.72 -21.36
C MET A 25 -8.09 -11.09 -22.54
N LYS A 26 -8.61 -12.32 -22.59
CA LYS A 26 -9.45 -12.80 -23.67
C LYS A 26 -10.92 -12.44 -23.53
N HIS A 27 -11.42 -12.36 -22.28
CA HIS A 27 -12.87 -12.36 -22.03
C HIS A 27 -13.35 -11.13 -21.25
N CYS A 28 -12.50 -10.40 -20.50
CA CYS A 28 -12.91 -9.25 -19.72
C CYS A 28 -12.84 -7.95 -20.53
N GLY A 29 -13.91 -7.17 -20.48
CA GLY A 29 -13.97 -5.81 -21.02
C GLY A 29 -13.46 -4.76 -20.05
N ASN A 30 -13.80 -3.48 -20.29
CA ASN A 30 -13.48 -2.38 -19.40
C ASN A 30 -14.46 -2.36 -18.21
N SER A 31 -13.93 -2.50 -17.00
CA SER A 31 -14.71 -2.52 -15.76
C SER A 31 -15.36 -1.17 -15.38
N GLY A 32 -14.88 -0.06 -15.93
CA GLY A 32 -15.39 1.28 -15.59
C GLY A 32 -16.51 1.78 -16.51
N ARG A 33 -16.71 1.18 -17.68
CA ARG A 33 -17.62 1.69 -18.72
C ARG A 33 -18.15 0.57 -19.56
N GLY A 34 -19.39 0.21 -19.40
CA GLY A 34 -20.05 -0.71 -20.29
C GLY A 34 -21.13 -1.55 -19.59
N ALA A 35 -22.20 -1.83 -20.36
CA ALA A 35 -23.28 -2.70 -19.94
C ALA A 35 -23.18 -4.10 -20.60
N SER A 36 -22.06 -4.40 -21.25
CA SER A 36 -21.83 -5.73 -21.83
C SER A 36 -21.47 -6.74 -20.74
N ASP A 37 -21.79 -8.02 -20.96
CA ASP A 37 -21.44 -9.10 -20.03
C ASP A 37 -19.95 -9.12 -19.71
N ALA A 38 -19.08 -8.91 -20.70
CA ALA A 38 -17.63 -8.82 -20.52
C ALA A 38 -17.21 -7.67 -19.58
N SER A 39 -17.90 -6.52 -19.63
CA SER A 39 -17.62 -5.39 -18.71
C SER A 39 -18.14 -5.65 -17.31
N LEU A 40 -19.29 -6.31 -17.17
CA LEU A 40 -19.82 -6.72 -15.87
C LEU A 40 -18.94 -7.76 -15.20
N ASP A 41 -18.42 -8.73 -15.96
CA ASP A 41 -17.50 -9.75 -15.44
C ASP A 41 -16.16 -9.14 -15.00
N ALA A 42 -15.62 -8.19 -15.75
CA ALA A 42 -14.44 -7.43 -15.35
C ALA A 42 -14.68 -6.68 -14.02
N SER A 43 -15.85 -6.04 -13.88
CA SER A 43 -16.23 -5.30 -12.66
C SER A 43 -16.37 -6.24 -11.46
N ARG A 44 -16.98 -7.42 -11.65
CA ARG A 44 -17.11 -8.45 -10.60
C ARG A 44 -15.76 -8.95 -10.14
N LYS A 45 -14.86 -9.34 -11.05
CA LYS A 45 -13.51 -9.82 -10.73
C LYS A 45 -12.70 -8.77 -9.94
N ILE A 46 -12.80 -7.49 -10.32
CA ILE A 46 -12.15 -6.41 -9.58
C ILE A 46 -12.73 -6.24 -8.18
N TYR A 47 -14.05 -6.31 -8.04
CA TYR A 47 -14.71 -6.22 -6.75
C TYR A 47 -14.37 -7.42 -5.84
N GLU A 48 -14.38 -8.64 -6.37
CA GLU A 48 -13.96 -9.85 -5.66
C GLU A 48 -12.50 -9.74 -5.18
N ALA A 49 -11.62 -9.22 -6.02
CA ALA A 49 -10.23 -8.99 -5.63
C ALA A 49 -10.09 -7.96 -4.49
N ARG A 50 -10.93 -6.90 -4.49
CA ARG A 50 -10.98 -5.95 -3.37
C ARG A 50 -11.43 -6.59 -2.08
N MET A 51 -12.51 -7.36 -2.13
CA MET A 51 -13.04 -8.07 -0.95
C MET A 51 -11.99 -9.02 -0.38
N CYS A 52 -11.42 -9.88 -1.24
CA CYS A 52 -10.41 -10.85 -0.86
C CYS A 52 -9.21 -10.18 -0.19
N LEU A 53 -8.64 -9.13 -0.81
CA LEU A 53 -7.47 -8.45 -0.26
C LEU A 53 -7.79 -7.62 1.00
N ALA A 54 -8.97 -7.00 1.09
CA ALA A 54 -9.39 -6.31 2.31
C ALA A 54 -9.49 -7.30 3.47
N GLU A 55 -10.16 -8.43 3.28
CA GLU A 55 -10.27 -9.51 4.26
C GLU A 55 -8.91 -10.11 4.62
N PHE A 56 -8.06 -10.37 3.61
CA PHE A 56 -6.69 -10.90 3.80
C PHE A 56 -5.85 -10.03 4.74
N PHE A 57 -6.03 -8.71 4.68
CA PHE A 57 -5.35 -7.76 5.58
C PHE A 57 -6.15 -7.43 6.85
N GLY A 58 -7.27 -8.12 7.12
CA GLY A 58 -8.10 -7.88 8.31
C GLY A 58 -8.97 -6.63 8.24
N GLY A 59 -9.20 -6.09 7.06
CA GLY A 59 -10.16 -5.03 6.78
C GLY A 59 -11.56 -5.59 6.56
N ASP A 60 -12.59 -4.77 6.75
CA ASP A 60 -14.01 -5.15 6.61
C ASP A 60 -14.75 -4.40 5.50
N ASP A 61 -14.10 -3.45 4.85
CA ASP A 61 -14.71 -2.67 3.77
C ASP A 61 -13.84 -2.73 2.50
N ALA A 62 -14.36 -3.41 1.48
CA ALA A 62 -13.72 -3.52 0.18
C ALA A 62 -13.51 -2.16 -0.51
N ALA A 63 -14.36 -1.17 -0.26
CA ALA A 63 -14.20 0.16 -0.84
C ALA A 63 -12.91 0.88 -0.36
N ARG A 64 -12.37 0.45 0.78
CA ARG A 64 -11.11 0.99 1.34
C ARG A 64 -9.85 0.38 0.75
N LEU A 65 -9.99 -0.66 -0.07
CA LEU A 65 -8.86 -1.19 -0.83
C LEU A 65 -8.78 -0.47 -2.19
N VAL A 66 -7.67 0.19 -2.43
CA VAL A 66 -7.38 0.96 -3.64
C VAL A 66 -6.30 0.24 -4.44
N PHE A 67 -6.52 -0.02 -5.72
CA PHE A 67 -5.52 -0.62 -6.59
C PHE A 67 -4.56 0.41 -7.16
N THR A 68 -3.29 0.02 -7.24
CA THR A 68 -2.21 0.78 -7.88
C THR A 68 -1.36 -0.14 -8.74
N ALA A 69 -0.47 0.43 -9.55
CA ALA A 69 0.45 -0.36 -10.34
C ALA A 69 1.54 -1.07 -9.48
N ASN A 70 1.82 -0.57 -8.28
CA ASN A 70 2.83 -1.10 -7.37
C ASN A 70 2.79 -0.36 -6.03
N ALA A 71 3.56 -0.83 -5.04
CA ALA A 71 3.69 -0.16 -3.75
C ALA A 71 4.27 1.26 -3.85
N THR A 72 5.13 1.55 -4.83
CA THR A 72 5.68 2.90 -5.01
C THR A 72 4.57 3.91 -5.30
N GLU A 73 3.63 3.57 -6.17
CA GLU A 73 2.46 4.42 -6.44
C GLU A 73 1.58 4.55 -5.19
N ALA A 74 1.32 3.44 -4.48
CA ALA A 74 0.54 3.43 -3.24
C ALA A 74 1.14 4.37 -2.18
N LEU A 75 2.46 4.29 -1.96
CA LEU A 75 3.20 5.15 -1.03
C LEU A 75 3.20 6.62 -1.46
N ASN A 76 3.32 6.91 -2.76
CA ASN A 76 3.19 8.29 -3.26
C ASN A 76 1.78 8.84 -3.01
N ILE A 77 0.72 8.05 -3.26
CA ILE A 77 -0.66 8.45 -2.96
C ILE A 77 -0.82 8.75 -1.47
N ALA A 78 -0.34 7.88 -0.58
CA ALA A 78 -0.44 8.07 0.86
C ALA A 78 0.34 9.31 1.33
N ILE A 79 1.63 9.42 0.96
CA ILE A 79 2.52 10.47 1.46
C ILE A 79 2.13 11.84 0.91
N HIS A 80 1.86 11.95 -0.39
CA HIS A 80 1.48 13.23 -0.97
C HIS A 80 0.03 13.64 -0.64
N GLY A 81 -0.85 12.68 -0.36
CA GLY A 81 -2.24 12.96 -0.04
C GLY A 81 -2.53 13.24 1.43
N LEU A 82 -1.59 12.94 2.34
CA LEU A 82 -1.80 13.06 3.79
C LEU A 82 -1.09 14.25 4.44
N PHE A 83 0.06 14.69 3.90
CA PHE A 83 0.91 15.67 4.58
C PHE A 83 0.78 17.08 4.00
N GLU A 84 0.72 18.07 4.91
CA GLU A 84 0.69 19.49 4.59
C GLU A 84 1.92 20.21 5.19
N PRO A 85 2.34 21.34 4.64
CA PRO A 85 3.41 22.17 5.22
C PRO A 85 3.15 22.49 6.69
N GLY A 86 4.18 22.37 7.53
CA GLY A 86 4.11 22.59 8.97
C GLY A 86 3.76 21.35 9.79
N GLU A 87 3.35 20.26 9.17
CA GLU A 87 3.19 18.95 9.84
C GLU A 87 4.54 18.22 9.91
N HIS A 88 4.61 17.22 10.78
CA HIS A 88 5.80 16.41 11.02
C HIS A 88 5.51 14.92 10.83
N VAL A 89 6.47 14.19 10.27
CA VAL A 89 6.43 12.74 10.07
C VAL A 89 7.70 12.09 10.60
N ILE A 90 7.53 10.95 11.27
CA ILE A 90 8.63 10.11 11.71
C ILE A 90 8.72 8.90 10.78
N THR A 91 9.93 8.58 10.34
CA THR A 91 10.21 7.40 9.50
C THR A 91 11.48 6.71 9.99
N THR A 92 11.91 5.61 9.33
CA THR A 92 13.05 4.82 9.78
C THR A 92 14.19 4.79 8.77
N GLN A 93 15.38 4.46 9.24
CA GLN A 93 16.56 4.26 8.37
C GLN A 93 16.45 3.00 7.48
N LEU A 94 15.52 2.09 7.77
CA LEU A 94 15.34 0.85 7.03
C LEU A 94 14.43 0.99 5.81
N GLU A 95 13.92 2.20 5.55
CA GLU A 95 12.96 2.45 4.49
C GLU A 95 13.52 2.26 3.09
N HIS A 96 12.68 1.76 2.21
CA HIS A 96 12.96 1.78 0.77
C HIS A 96 12.84 3.20 0.21
N ASN A 97 13.51 3.46 -0.93
CA ASN A 97 13.44 4.74 -1.64
C ASN A 97 12.00 5.15 -2.03
N SER A 98 11.06 4.19 -2.13
CA SER A 98 9.64 4.46 -2.37
C SER A 98 8.95 5.20 -1.22
N VAL A 99 9.54 5.17 -0.02
CA VAL A 99 9.13 5.95 1.15
C VAL A 99 9.99 7.22 1.26
N LEU A 100 11.32 7.08 1.24
CA LEU A 100 12.22 8.20 1.52
C LEU A 100 12.12 9.33 0.48
N ARG A 101 12.07 8.99 -0.82
CA ARG A 101 12.02 10.02 -1.86
C ARG A 101 10.75 10.88 -1.82
N PRO A 102 9.54 10.33 -1.71
CA PRO A 102 8.34 11.13 -1.49
C PRO A 102 8.40 11.97 -0.20
N LEU A 103 8.95 11.43 0.91
CA LEU A 103 9.13 12.20 2.14
C LEU A 103 10.13 13.36 1.97
N TYR A 104 11.22 13.16 1.23
CA TYR A 104 12.16 14.26 0.93
C TYR A 104 11.50 15.34 0.08
N MET A 105 10.65 14.97 -0.88
CA MET A 105 9.85 15.94 -1.63
C MET A 105 8.88 16.71 -0.72
N GLN A 106 8.26 16.07 0.26
CA GLN A 106 7.42 16.73 1.25
C GLN A 106 8.24 17.64 2.18
N ARG A 107 9.45 17.24 2.53
CA ARG A 107 10.37 18.08 3.32
C ARG A 107 10.70 19.40 2.59
N GLU A 108 10.91 19.35 1.28
CA GLU A 108 11.12 20.55 0.45
C GLU A 108 9.88 21.46 0.42
N ARG A 109 8.68 20.91 0.71
CA ARG A 109 7.42 21.64 0.82
C ARG A 109 7.10 22.13 2.23
N GLY A 110 7.99 21.90 3.21
CA GLY A 110 7.84 22.38 4.57
C GLY A 110 7.27 21.36 5.55
N VAL A 111 7.23 20.07 5.21
CA VAL A 111 6.93 19.00 6.16
C VAL A 111 8.20 18.64 6.94
N GLY A 112 8.13 18.58 8.27
CA GLY A 112 9.22 18.07 9.10
C GLY A 112 9.38 16.57 8.92
N VAL A 113 10.61 16.08 8.74
CA VAL A 113 10.90 14.64 8.58
C VAL A 113 12.04 14.23 9.49
N ASP A 114 11.73 13.39 10.48
CA ASP A 114 12.73 12.77 11.35
C ASP A 114 12.90 11.29 10.99
N ILE A 115 14.17 10.85 10.92
CA ILE A 115 14.54 9.48 10.56
C ILE A 115 15.15 8.80 11.77
N VAL A 116 14.48 7.79 12.30
CA VAL A 116 14.98 6.96 13.41
C VAL A 116 16.11 6.07 12.91
N PRO A 117 17.31 6.17 13.49
CA PRO A 117 18.40 5.27 13.14
C PRO A 117 18.12 3.85 13.61
N CYS A 118 18.58 2.85 12.87
CA CYS A 118 18.64 1.50 13.38
C CYS A 118 19.87 1.28 14.25
N SER A 119 19.81 0.34 15.19
CA SER A 119 20.97 -0.06 15.97
C SER A 119 22.09 -0.56 15.07
N ASP A 120 23.31 -0.12 15.31
CA ASP A 120 24.53 -0.49 14.54
C ASP A 120 25.40 -1.54 15.24
N ALA A 121 25.05 -1.95 16.49
CA ALA A 121 25.89 -2.76 17.34
C ALA A 121 25.28 -4.11 17.74
N GLY A 122 26.14 -5.14 17.77
CA GLY A 122 25.90 -6.45 18.33
C GLY A 122 24.71 -7.18 17.70
N ILE A 123 24.01 -7.99 18.53
CA ILE A 123 22.84 -8.78 18.10
C ILE A 123 21.60 -7.92 17.77
N LYS A 124 21.62 -6.63 18.12
CA LYS A 124 20.54 -5.67 17.80
C LYS A 124 20.78 -4.90 16.50
N ARG A 125 21.82 -5.24 15.74
CA ARG A 125 22.14 -4.56 14.48
C ARG A 125 20.97 -4.60 13.50
N GLY A 126 20.58 -3.43 13.01
CA GLY A 126 19.45 -3.27 12.09
C GLY A 126 18.07 -3.30 12.75
N ILE A 127 17.97 -3.27 14.09
CA ILE A 127 16.69 -3.20 14.80
C ILE A 127 16.32 -1.72 15.00
N ILE A 128 15.05 -1.41 14.72
CA ILE A 128 14.39 -0.15 15.11
C ILE A 128 13.73 -0.38 16.46
N SER A 129 14.05 0.45 17.43
CA SER A 129 13.36 0.42 18.74
C SER A 129 12.08 1.26 18.68
N PRO A 130 10.92 0.72 19.07
CA PRO A 130 9.69 1.51 19.17
C PRO A 130 9.83 2.72 20.13
N SER A 131 10.64 2.61 21.19
CA SER A 131 10.91 3.72 22.11
C SER A 131 11.67 4.88 21.46
N ASP A 132 12.52 4.61 20.45
CA ASP A 132 13.25 5.66 19.76
C ASP A 132 12.32 6.45 18.82
N ILE A 133 11.30 5.77 18.26
CA ILE A 133 10.21 6.42 17.52
C ILE A 133 9.39 7.30 18.45
N GLU A 134 8.99 6.78 19.62
CA GLU A 134 8.17 7.52 20.59
C GLU A 134 8.90 8.78 21.10
N ALA A 135 10.22 8.72 21.28
CA ALA A 135 11.03 9.85 21.73
C ALA A 135 11.09 11.04 20.74
N LEU A 136 10.80 10.81 19.45
CA LEU A 136 10.79 11.86 18.43
C LEU A 136 9.40 12.48 18.22
N ILE A 137 8.37 12.03 18.95
CA ILE A 137 7.01 12.57 18.81
C ILE A 137 6.97 14.01 19.33
N ARG A 138 6.44 14.91 18.53
CA ARG A 138 6.27 16.34 18.79
C ARG A 138 4.79 16.73 18.65
N PRO A 139 4.38 17.93 19.12
CA PRO A 139 3.00 18.39 18.97
C PRO A 139 2.50 18.49 17.52
N ASP A 140 3.40 18.76 16.57
CA ASP A 140 3.13 18.84 15.13
C ASP A 140 3.28 17.48 14.40
N THR A 141 3.61 16.40 15.10
CA THR A 141 3.72 15.05 14.51
C THR A 141 2.35 14.57 14.05
N LYS A 142 2.24 14.26 12.76
CA LYS A 142 1.02 13.77 12.10
C LYS A 142 0.98 12.26 11.97
N ALA A 143 2.12 11.65 11.63
CA ALA A 143 2.18 10.24 11.29
C ALA A 143 3.54 9.61 11.56
N ILE A 144 3.51 8.27 11.64
CA ILE A 144 4.68 7.39 11.54
C ILE A 144 4.56 6.62 10.21
N VAL A 145 5.63 6.64 9.42
CA VAL A 145 5.74 5.85 8.17
C VAL A 145 6.85 4.83 8.35
N CYS A 146 6.55 3.54 8.21
CA CYS A 146 7.50 2.48 8.55
C CYS A 146 7.39 1.28 7.59
N THR A 147 8.53 0.78 7.10
CA THR A 147 8.56 -0.53 6.44
C THR A 147 8.34 -1.65 7.45
N HIS A 148 7.59 -2.68 7.07
CA HIS A 148 7.41 -3.87 7.93
C HIS A 148 8.65 -4.78 7.89
N ALA A 149 9.36 -4.84 6.75
CA ALA A 149 10.65 -5.50 6.68
C ALA A 149 11.55 -4.85 5.61
N SER A 150 12.83 -4.77 5.91
CA SER A 150 13.82 -4.21 4.98
C SER A 150 14.14 -5.21 3.86
N ASN A 151 14.06 -4.76 2.62
CA ASN A 151 14.49 -5.52 1.45
C ASN A 151 16.01 -5.71 1.39
N LEU A 152 16.77 -4.88 2.10
CA LEU A 152 18.22 -4.89 2.08
C LEU A 152 18.82 -5.77 3.18
N THR A 153 18.30 -5.66 4.40
CA THR A 153 18.87 -6.35 5.57
C THR A 153 18.06 -7.56 6.00
N GLY A 154 16.79 -7.70 5.56
CA GLY A 154 15.86 -8.74 5.99
C GLY A 154 15.32 -8.54 7.42
N ASN A 155 15.70 -7.49 8.12
CA ASN A 155 15.18 -7.20 9.44
C ASN A 155 13.67 -6.92 9.38
N VAL A 156 12.93 -7.54 10.29
CA VAL A 156 11.50 -7.30 10.50
C VAL A 156 11.34 -6.28 11.63
N VAL A 157 10.52 -5.28 11.39
CA VAL A 157 10.22 -4.20 12.35
C VAL A 157 8.99 -4.58 13.17
N ASP A 158 8.99 -4.30 14.48
CA ASP A 158 7.85 -4.52 15.37
C ASP A 158 6.76 -3.46 15.11
N ILE A 159 6.06 -3.61 13.98
CA ILE A 159 4.98 -2.70 13.59
C ILE A 159 3.79 -2.73 14.54
N LYS A 160 3.60 -3.83 15.29
CA LYS A 160 2.51 -3.93 16.27
C LYS A 160 2.74 -2.96 17.43
N SER A 161 3.94 -2.96 18.01
CA SER A 161 4.30 -2.01 19.10
C SER A 161 4.31 -0.57 18.59
N ILE A 162 4.79 -0.32 17.37
CA ILE A 162 4.76 1.02 16.75
C ILE A 162 3.33 1.50 16.53
N GLY A 163 2.44 0.62 16.06
CA GLY A 163 1.02 0.94 15.88
C GLY A 163 0.30 1.26 17.21
N GLN A 164 0.69 0.62 18.32
CA GLN A 164 0.20 0.97 19.66
C GLN A 164 0.66 2.37 20.08
N ILE A 165 1.92 2.72 19.80
CA ILE A 165 2.45 4.07 20.05
C ILE A 165 1.71 5.10 19.21
N ALA A 166 1.55 4.86 17.91
CA ALA A 166 0.81 5.74 17.01
C ALA A 166 -0.63 5.98 17.52
N ARG A 167 -1.32 4.92 17.93
CA ARG A 167 -2.68 5.02 18.49
C ARG A 167 -2.72 5.79 19.79
N LYS A 168 -1.79 5.54 20.72
CA LYS A 168 -1.65 6.24 22.01
C LYS A 168 -1.50 7.75 21.82
N HIS A 169 -0.73 8.17 20.82
CA HIS A 169 -0.45 9.59 20.53
C HIS A 169 -1.37 10.18 19.45
N ASN A 170 -2.43 9.46 19.05
CA ASN A 170 -3.38 9.87 18.00
C ASN A 170 -2.72 10.19 16.66
N LEU A 171 -1.61 9.53 16.33
CA LEU A 171 -0.90 9.64 15.04
C LEU A 171 -1.49 8.67 14.01
N LEU A 172 -1.33 8.98 12.74
CA LEU A 172 -1.57 8.02 11.66
C LEU A 172 -0.39 7.05 11.56
N PHE A 173 -0.69 5.78 11.25
CA PHE A 173 0.34 4.77 11.04
C PHE A 173 0.25 4.21 9.61
N ILE A 174 1.31 4.47 8.84
CA ILE A 174 1.46 4.08 7.44
C ILE A 174 2.52 3.01 7.33
N VAL A 175 2.18 1.86 6.76
CA VAL A 175 3.08 0.70 6.67
C VAL A 175 3.37 0.35 5.22
N ASP A 176 4.67 0.25 4.87
CA ASP A 176 5.13 -0.39 3.64
C ASP A 176 5.27 -1.90 3.87
N ALA A 177 4.32 -2.66 3.35
CA ALA A 177 4.29 -4.13 3.42
C ALA A 177 4.85 -4.81 2.16
N SER A 178 5.64 -4.13 1.34
CA SER A 178 6.14 -4.67 0.06
C SER A 178 6.90 -5.99 0.20
N GLN A 179 7.56 -6.22 1.33
CA GLN A 179 8.31 -7.46 1.58
C GLN A 179 7.50 -8.50 2.38
N THR A 180 6.42 -8.09 3.03
CA THR A 180 5.74 -8.92 4.03
C THR A 180 4.32 -9.30 3.67
N ALA A 181 3.65 -8.56 2.78
CA ALA A 181 2.36 -8.95 2.24
C ALA A 181 2.45 -10.34 1.56
N GLY A 182 1.66 -11.29 2.03
CA GLY A 182 1.71 -12.70 1.58
C GLY A 182 2.85 -13.55 2.19
N VAL A 183 3.67 -12.97 3.09
CA VAL A 183 4.80 -13.66 3.74
C VAL A 183 4.64 -13.71 5.26
N LEU A 184 4.25 -12.60 5.86
CA LEU A 184 3.97 -12.52 7.30
C LEU A 184 2.50 -12.14 7.51
N PRO A 185 1.87 -12.61 8.60
CA PRO A 185 0.52 -12.19 8.95
C PRO A 185 0.46 -10.67 9.20
N ILE A 186 -0.49 -10.01 8.56
CA ILE A 186 -0.78 -8.60 8.76
C ILE A 186 -2.28 -8.44 9.01
N ASN A 187 -2.64 -7.79 10.12
CA ASN A 187 -4.01 -7.40 10.40
C ASN A 187 -4.04 -5.90 10.71
N VAL A 188 -4.66 -5.13 9.84
CA VAL A 188 -4.64 -3.66 9.93
C VAL A 188 -5.30 -3.14 11.20
N LYS A 189 -6.32 -3.85 11.73
CA LYS A 189 -7.01 -3.47 12.96
C LYS A 189 -6.16 -3.78 14.19
N ASP A 190 -5.67 -5.02 14.29
CA ASP A 190 -4.90 -5.49 15.44
C ASP A 190 -3.55 -4.76 15.59
N MET A 191 -2.99 -4.32 14.47
CA MET A 191 -1.73 -3.60 14.41
C MET A 191 -1.90 -2.07 14.34
N ASN A 192 -3.15 -1.57 14.44
CA ASN A 192 -3.49 -0.14 14.37
C ASN A 192 -2.94 0.58 13.13
N ILE A 193 -2.95 -0.10 11.98
CA ILE A 193 -2.47 0.45 10.71
C ILE A 193 -3.57 1.28 10.07
N ASP A 194 -3.29 2.55 9.79
CA ASP A 194 -4.23 3.46 9.13
C ASP A 194 -4.08 3.43 7.60
N VAL A 195 -2.88 3.16 7.09
CA VAL A 195 -2.64 2.94 5.66
C VAL A 195 -1.64 1.80 5.49
N LEU A 196 -2.03 0.75 4.78
CA LEU A 196 -1.16 -0.37 4.42
C LEU A 196 -0.87 -0.32 2.92
N CYS A 197 0.38 -0.12 2.52
CA CYS A 197 0.81 -0.14 1.12
C CYS A 197 1.47 -1.48 0.77
N PHE A 198 1.12 -2.05 -0.39
CA PHE A 198 1.62 -3.36 -0.80
C PHE A 198 1.87 -3.45 -2.31
N THR A 199 2.66 -4.44 -2.72
CA THR A 199 2.87 -4.81 -4.12
C THR A 199 2.42 -6.24 -4.38
N GLY A 200 1.81 -6.48 -5.54
CA GLY A 200 1.26 -7.79 -5.86
C GLY A 200 2.28 -8.81 -6.35
N HIS A 201 3.41 -8.36 -6.91
CA HIS A 201 4.34 -9.25 -7.65
C HIS A 201 5.40 -9.95 -6.79
N LYS A 202 5.37 -9.77 -5.47
CA LYS A 202 6.28 -10.42 -4.51
C LYS A 202 5.56 -11.56 -3.78
N GLY A 203 5.40 -11.48 -2.46
CA GLY A 203 4.81 -12.54 -1.64
C GLY A 203 3.37 -12.88 -1.98
N LEU A 204 2.59 -11.95 -2.53
CA LEU A 204 1.22 -12.19 -3.00
C LEU A 204 1.15 -12.95 -4.33
N MET A 205 2.28 -13.33 -4.95
CA MET A 205 2.37 -14.14 -6.17
C MET A 205 1.64 -13.60 -7.41
N GLY A 206 1.14 -12.36 -7.36
CA GLY A 206 0.47 -11.70 -8.49
C GLY A 206 1.43 -11.21 -9.58
N PRO A 207 0.93 -10.75 -10.72
CA PRO A 207 1.76 -10.19 -11.80
C PRO A 207 2.42 -8.86 -11.41
N GLN A 208 3.51 -8.50 -12.08
CA GLN A 208 4.01 -7.13 -12.08
C GLN A 208 2.94 -6.16 -12.61
N GLY A 209 3.00 -4.90 -12.19
CA GLY A 209 1.96 -3.93 -12.52
C GLY A 209 0.70 -4.07 -11.67
N THR A 210 0.82 -4.70 -10.49
CA THR A 210 -0.24 -4.82 -9.48
C THR A 210 0.29 -4.43 -8.10
N GLY A 211 -0.54 -3.77 -7.34
CA GLY A 211 -0.30 -3.35 -5.98
C GLY A 211 -1.52 -2.60 -5.46
N GLY A 212 -1.41 -2.02 -4.29
CA GLY A 212 -2.51 -1.25 -3.71
C GLY A 212 -2.19 -0.68 -2.35
N LEU A 213 -3.21 -0.01 -1.81
CA LEU A 213 -3.23 0.40 -0.41
C LEU A 213 -4.59 0.12 0.20
N TYR A 214 -4.59 -0.29 1.45
CA TYR A 214 -5.79 -0.29 2.30
C TYR A 214 -5.81 1.02 3.09
N VAL A 215 -6.95 1.72 3.09
CA VAL A 215 -7.13 3.03 3.73
C VAL A 215 -8.07 2.89 4.91
N GLY A 216 -7.55 2.97 6.13
CA GLY A 216 -8.32 2.96 7.37
C GLY A 216 -9.21 4.19 7.52
N GLU A 217 -10.16 4.13 8.46
CA GLU A 217 -11.17 5.20 8.65
C GLU A 217 -10.57 6.56 9.06
N ARG A 218 -9.43 6.53 9.75
CA ARG A 218 -8.75 7.74 10.24
C ARG A 218 -7.95 8.47 9.16
N ALA A 219 -7.65 7.81 8.04
CA ALA A 219 -6.83 8.37 6.98
C ALA A 219 -7.70 9.02 5.90
N ASP A 220 -7.66 10.36 5.81
CA ASP A 220 -8.32 11.13 4.77
C ASP A 220 -7.32 11.57 3.70
N ILE A 221 -7.06 10.67 2.74
CA ILE A 221 -6.06 10.87 1.70
C ILE A 221 -6.66 11.73 0.58
N LYS A 222 -6.04 12.88 0.27
CA LYS A 222 -6.40 13.73 -0.87
C LYS A 222 -6.03 13.04 -2.19
N PRO A 223 -6.75 13.31 -3.29
CA PRO A 223 -6.39 12.76 -4.61
C PRO A 223 -4.96 13.16 -5.01
N PHE A 224 -4.13 12.15 -5.31
CA PHE A 224 -2.77 12.35 -5.83
C PHE A 224 -2.76 12.60 -7.34
N LYS A 225 -3.65 11.93 -8.06
CA LYS A 225 -3.88 12.09 -9.49
C LYS A 225 -5.37 12.23 -9.77
N SER A 226 -5.72 12.95 -10.81
CA SER A 226 -7.09 13.11 -11.28
C SER A 226 -7.23 12.64 -12.72
N GLY A 227 -8.42 12.20 -13.11
CA GLY A 227 -8.67 11.73 -14.47
C GLY A 227 -9.95 10.91 -14.59
N GLY A 228 -10.09 10.19 -15.68
CA GLY A 228 -11.27 9.37 -15.93
C GLY A 228 -11.43 8.25 -14.92
N THR A 229 -12.60 8.19 -14.29
CA THR A 229 -12.95 7.19 -13.27
C THR A 229 -14.03 6.21 -13.73
N GLY A 230 -14.63 6.45 -14.90
CA GLY A 230 -15.76 5.68 -15.40
C GLY A 230 -17.12 6.05 -14.80
N VAL A 231 -17.13 6.82 -13.72
CA VAL A 231 -18.34 7.30 -13.02
C VAL A 231 -18.29 8.81 -12.83
N LEU A 232 -19.47 9.45 -12.67
CA LEU A 232 -19.61 10.88 -12.38
C LEU A 232 -18.83 11.78 -13.36
N SER A 233 -18.86 11.45 -14.66
CA SER A 233 -18.03 12.07 -15.70
C SER A 233 -18.31 13.57 -15.93
N PHE A 234 -19.38 14.10 -15.35
CA PHE A 234 -19.76 15.51 -15.41
C PHE A 234 -19.22 16.37 -14.25
N LEU A 235 -18.57 15.74 -13.26
CA LEU A 235 -17.90 16.47 -12.18
C LEU A 235 -16.58 17.06 -12.69
N GLU A 236 -16.31 18.32 -12.34
CA GLU A 236 -15.05 18.99 -12.63
C GLU A 236 -13.90 18.44 -11.78
N ASN A 237 -14.20 18.06 -10.54
CA ASN A 237 -13.23 17.53 -9.58
C ASN A 237 -13.27 16.01 -9.51
N GLN A 238 -12.18 15.41 -9.02
CA GLN A 238 -12.11 13.99 -8.73
C GLN A 238 -13.20 13.59 -7.72
N PRO A 239 -13.96 12.50 -7.96
CA PRO A 239 -14.96 12.02 -7.01
C PRO A 239 -14.34 11.74 -5.63
N MET A 240 -15.07 12.07 -4.55
CA MET A 240 -14.53 11.99 -3.18
C MET A 240 -14.76 10.64 -2.49
N GLY A 241 -15.55 9.74 -3.08
CA GLY A 241 -15.78 8.40 -2.53
C GLY A 241 -14.63 7.44 -2.83
N LEU A 242 -14.21 6.64 -1.84
CA LEU A 242 -13.29 5.53 -2.07
C LEU A 242 -14.02 4.39 -2.82
N PRO A 243 -13.30 3.63 -3.62
CA PRO A 243 -11.89 3.75 -4.00
C PRO A 243 -11.64 4.77 -5.11
N THR A 244 -12.68 5.28 -5.75
CA THR A 244 -12.65 6.15 -6.95
C THR A 244 -11.82 7.43 -6.73
N ARG A 245 -11.84 7.98 -5.52
CA ARG A 245 -11.03 9.14 -5.12
C ARG A 245 -9.55 8.97 -5.46
N LEU A 246 -9.01 7.77 -5.27
CA LEU A 246 -7.58 7.49 -5.37
C LEU A 246 -7.22 6.65 -6.62
N GLU A 247 -8.24 6.25 -7.40
CA GLU A 247 -8.09 5.51 -8.65
C GLU A 247 -8.50 6.37 -9.83
N ALA A 248 -7.55 6.79 -10.65
CA ALA A 248 -7.80 7.48 -11.89
C ALA A 248 -7.17 6.71 -13.05
N GLY A 249 -7.94 6.54 -14.12
CA GLY A 249 -7.55 5.74 -15.28
C GLY A 249 -8.12 4.31 -15.24
N THR A 250 -8.00 3.61 -16.38
CA THR A 250 -8.41 2.22 -16.48
C THR A 250 -7.53 1.31 -15.64
N LEU A 251 -8.13 0.51 -14.78
CA LEU A 251 -7.41 -0.43 -13.93
C LEU A 251 -6.80 -1.57 -14.75
N ASN A 252 -5.72 -2.15 -14.24
CA ASN A 252 -5.09 -3.35 -14.81
C ASN A 252 -5.95 -4.60 -14.49
N GLY A 253 -7.10 -4.73 -15.14
CA GLY A 253 -8.05 -5.83 -14.92
C GLY A 253 -7.41 -7.21 -15.00
N PRO A 254 -6.66 -7.54 -16.07
CA PRO A 254 -5.97 -8.83 -16.17
C PRO A 254 -4.97 -9.08 -15.05
N GLY A 255 -4.18 -8.07 -14.70
CA GLY A 255 -3.25 -8.17 -13.58
C GLY A 255 -3.96 -8.38 -12.24
N ILE A 256 -5.08 -7.69 -12.00
CA ILE A 256 -5.89 -7.82 -10.78
C ILE A 256 -6.53 -9.22 -10.70
N ALA A 257 -7.00 -9.78 -11.83
CA ALA A 257 -7.51 -11.15 -11.87
C ALA A 257 -6.42 -12.17 -11.48
N GLY A 258 -5.20 -12.00 -11.97
CA GLY A 258 -4.06 -12.82 -11.58
C GLY A 258 -3.68 -12.62 -10.10
N LEU A 259 -3.74 -11.40 -9.59
CA LEU A 259 -3.47 -11.11 -8.16
C LEU A 259 -4.50 -11.77 -7.25
N LEU A 260 -5.80 -11.71 -7.59
CA LEU A 260 -6.86 -12.40 -6.86
C LEU A 260 -6.59 -13.91 -6.73
N THR A 261 -6.06 -14.52 -7.80
CA THR A 261 -5.76 -15.95 -7.80
C THR A 261 -4.48 -16.30 -7.03
N GLY A 262 -3.57 -15.33 -6.85
CA GLY A 262 -2.34 -15.51 -6.11
C GLY A 262 -2.49 -15.40 -4.58
N VAL A 263 -3.57 -14.76 -4.11
CA VAL A 263 -3.93 -14.56 -2.70
C VAL A 263 -4.90 -15.63 -2.23
#